data_68f66b24f195c4be2cc8a9dd5d978232
#
_entry.id   68f66b24f195c4be2cc8a9dd5d978232
#
_cell.length_a   1.000
_cell.length_b   1.000
_cell.length_c   1.000
_cell.angle_alpha   90.00
_cell.angle_beta   90.00
_cell.angle_gamma   90.00
#
_symmetry.space_group_name_H-M   'P 1'
#
loop_
_entity.id
_entity.type
_entity.pdbx_description
1 polymer ?
#
loop_
_entity_poly.entity_id
_entity_poly.type
_entity_poly.pdbx_seq_one_letter_code
_entity_poly.pdbx_strand_id
1 'polypeptide(L)'
;MKPFLTGLALLLSTSAYGLPVEYKTLHLVSWAYQCSLRLAPTYQLQGMTINLAMQSAIQLCSCVIDHYRENHRYVDLQLMPLPQREAFGEMYSQECIDYPEKET
;
A
#
# COMPACT_ATOMS: atom_id res chain seq x y z
N MET A 1 11.99 35.88 18.79
CA MET A 1 12.93 35.21 18.23
C MET A 1 12.98 33.86 18.61
N LYS A 2 13.02 33.57 19.80
CA LYS A 2 13.04 32.21 20.17
C LYS A 2 11.84 31.44 19.74
N PRO A 3 10.64 31.96 19.95
CA PRO A 3 9.47 31.20 19.52
C PRO A 3 9.50 30.89 18.03
N PHE A 4 10.08 31.79 17.30
CA PHE A 4 10.19 31.58 15.89
C PHE A 4 11.09 30.39 15.59
N LEU A 5 12.22 30.32 16.26
CA LEU A 5 13.12 29.21 16.07
C LEU A 5 12.48 27.90 16.47
N THR A 6 11.78 27.94 17.57
CA THR A 6 11.13 26.72 18.04
C THR A 6 10.13 26.23 17.05
N GLY A 7 9.35 27.14 16.50
CA GLY A 7 8.38 26.73 15.49
C GLY A 7 9.04 26.13 14.29
N LEU A 8 10.16 26.69 13.90
CA LEU A 8 10.86 26.16 12.76
C LEU A 8 11.34 24.75 13.03
N ALA A 9 11.87 24.53 14.22
CA ALA A 9 12.34 23.20 14.55
C ALA A 9 11.21 22.20 14.54
N LEU A 10 10.06 22.60 15.01
CA LEU A 10 8.93 21.72 15.00
C LEU A 10 8.52 21.35 13.60
N LEU A 11 8.55 22.30 12.72
CA LEU A 11 8.20 22.02 11.34
C LEU A 11 9.14 21.00 10.74
N LEU A 12 10.41 21.12 11.04
CA LEU A 12 11.36 20.16 10.55
C LEU A 12 11.09 18.79 11.11
N SER A 13 10.77 18.74 12.39
CA SER A 13 10.46 17.47 13.00
C SER A 13 9.24 16.84 12.34
N THR A 14 8.28 17.67 12.09
CA THR A 14 7.07 17.18 11.48
C THR A 14 7.34 16.57 10.12
N SER A 15 8.11 17.26 9.33
CA SER A 15 8.37 16.72 8.02
C SER A 15 9.28 15.53 8.10
N ALA A 16 9.98 15.41 9.22
CA ALA A 16 10.86 14.27 9.37
C ALA A 16 10.10 13.01 9.59
N TYR A 17 8.82 13.08 9.64
CA TYR A 17 8.12 11.89 9.77
C TYR A 17 8.58 10.94 8.81
N GLY A 18 9.21 11.29 7.82
CA GLY A 18 9.79 10.35 6.95
C GLY A 18 8.88 9.19 6.64
N LEU A 19 7.69 9.21 7.16
CA LEU A 19 6.77 8.16 6.84
C LEU A 19 6.66 7.96 5.36
N PRO A 20 6.49 9.03 4.58
CA PRO A 20 6.43 8.85 3.13
C PRO A 20 7.74 8.38 2.55
N VAL A 21 8.83 8.58 3.28
CA VAL A 21 10.13 8.17 2.76
C VAL A 21 10.35 6.69 2.93
N GLU A 22 9.75 6.10 3.96
CA GLU A 22 9.96 4.68 4.23
C GLU A 22 9.48 3.82 3.08
N TYR A 23 8.37 4.20 2.47
CA TYR A 23 7.83 3.47 1.33
C TYR A 23 8.16 4.26 0.08
N LYS A 24 9.29 3.95 -0.53
CA LYS A 24 9.71 4.66 -1.73
C LYS A 24 8.78 4.37 -2.88
N THR A 25 8.58 5.37 -3.71
CA THR A 25 7.66 5.24 -4.84
C THR A 25 8.00 4.04 -5.71
N LEU A 26 9.26 3.85 -5.99
CA LEU A 26 9.66 2.74 -6.85
C LEU A 26 9.24 1.40 -6.25
N HIS A 27 9.42 1.25 -4.95
CA HIS A 27 9.01 0.01 -4.29
C HIS A 27 7.51 -0.18 -4.37
N LEU A 28 6.75 0.89 -4.20
CA LEU A 28 5.29 0.81 -4.25
C LEU A 28 4.82 0.44 -5.65
N VAL A 29 5.40 1.06 -6.66
CA VAL A 29 5.03 0.77 -8.04
C VAL A 29 5.38 -0.67 -8.39
N SER A 30 6.56 -1.10 -8.03
CA SER A 30 6.99 -2.47 -8.31
C SER A 30 6.08 -3.47 -7.60
N TRP A 31 5.75 -3.20 -6.38
CA TRP A 31 4.88 -4.07 -5.59
C TRP A 31 3.51 -4.16 -6.23
N ALA A 32 2.93 -3.01 -6.60
CA ALA A 32 1.62 -2.99 -7.22
C ALA A 32 1.63 -3.71 -8.56
N TYR A 33 2.70 -3.54 -9.33
CA TYR A 33 2.81 -4.17 -10.64
C TYR A 33 2.87 -5.69 -10.51
N GLN A 34 3.73 -6.18 -9.62
CA GLN A 34 3.86 -7.63 -9.45
C GLN A 34 2.59 -8.25 -8.89
N CYS A 35 1.96 -7.56 -7.94
CA CYS A 35 0.70 -8.01 -7.41
C CYS A 35 -0.35 -8.12 -8.51
N SER A 36 -0.41 -7.10 -9.36
CA SER A 36 -1.40 -7.06 -10.43
C SER A 36 -1.18 -8.17 -11.45
N LEU A 37 0.09 -8.45 -11.76
CA LEU A 37 0.39 -9.53 -12.71
C LEU A 37 -0.07 -10.89 -12.18
N ARG A 38 -0.03 -11.08 -10.88
CA ARG A 38 -0.49 -12.34 -10.31
C ARG A 38 -1.99 -12.43 -10.24
N LEU A 39 -2.65 -11.30 -10.05
CA LEU A 39 -4.09 -11.29 -9.82
C LEU A 39 -4.89 -11.21 -11.11
N ALA A 40 -4.37 -10.54 -12.13
CA ALA A 40 -5.11 -10.35 -13.36
C ALA A 40 -5.60 -11.65 -13.99
N PRO A 41 -4.79 -12.73 -14.03
CA PRO A 41 -5.30 -13.97 -14.62
C PRO A 41 -6.54 -14.51 -13.92
N THR A 42 -6.64 -14.32 -12.62
CA THR A 42 -7.82 -14.75 -11.88
C THR A 42 -9.05 -14.01 -12.36
N TYR A 43 -8.93 -12.71 -12.59
CA TYR A 43 -10.05 -11.94 -13.11
C TYR A 43 -10.40 -12.35 -14.54
N GLN A 44 -9.40 -12.70 -15.34
CA GLN A 44 -9.66 -13.17 -16.70
C GLN A 44 -10.44 -14.48 -16.68
N LEU A 45 -10.13 -15.35 -15.74
CA LEU A 45 -10.86 -16.59 -15.61
C LEU A 45 -12.32 -16.35 -15.24
N GLN A 46 -12.60 -15.20 -14.66
CA GLN A 46 -13.97 -14.83 -14.31
C GLN A 46 -14.68 -14.12 -15.46
N GLY A 47 -14.05 -14.06 -16.62
CA GLY A 47 -14.69 -13.51 -17.80
C GLY A 47 -14.31 -12.09 -18.16
N MET A 48 -13.39 -11.48 -17.44
CA MET A 48 -12.98 -10.12 -17.75
C MET A 48 -12.01 -10.08 -18.92
N THR A 49 -12.10 -9.02 -19.71
CA THR A 49 -11.09 -8.78 -20.73
C THR A 49 -9.77 -8.47 -20.04
N ILE A 50 -8.68 -8.57 -20.80
CA ILE A 50 -7.37 -8.38 -20.21
C ILE A 50 -7.21 -6.96 -19.66
N ASN A 51 -7.75 -5.95 -20.36
CA ASN A 51 -7.62 -4.57 -19.87
C ASN A 51 -8.41 -4.36 -18.60
N LEU A 52 -9.62 -4.88 -18.54
CA LEU A 52 -10.46 -4.74 -17.36
C LEU A 52 -9.86 -5.52 -16.19
N ALA A 53 -9.32 -6.71 -16.49
CA ALA A 53 -8.70 -7.53 -15.47
C ALA A 53 -7.51 -6.80 -14.83
N MET A 54 -6.68 -6.16 -15.66
CA MET A 54 -5.55 -5.41 -15.13
C MET A 54 -5.99 -4.22 -14.30
N GLN A 55 -7.01 -3.49 -14.76
CA GLN A 55 -7.50 -2.35 -13.98
C GLN A 55 -8.04 -2.81 -12.63
N SER A 56 -8.81 -3.87 -12.64
CA SER A 56 -9.37 -4.40 -11.39
C SER A 56 -8.27 -4.89 -10.47
N ALA A 57 -7.26 -5.53 -11.02
CA ALA A 57 -6.14 -6.02 -10.23
C ALA A 57 -5.35 -4.86 -9.62
N ILE A 58 -5.12 -3.81 -10.40
CA ILE A 58 -4.39 -2.64 -9.89
C ILE A 58 -5.16 -2.00 -8.75
N GLN A 59 -6.48 -1.87 -8.90
CA GLN A 59 -7.29 -1.28 -7.85
C GLN A 59 -7.22 -2.08 -6.56
N LEU A 60 -7.36 -3.39 -6.65
CA LEU A 60 -7.32 -4.22 -5.46
C LEU A 60 -5.93 -4.20 -4.84
N CYS A 61 -4.89 -4.34 -5.66
CA CYS A 61 -3.53 -4.35 -5.15
C CYS A 61 -3.16 -3.02 -4.51
N SER A 62 -3.60 -1.90 -5.10
CA SER A 62 -3.32 -0.59 -4.53
C SER A 62 -4.00 -0.43 -3.18
N CYS A 63 -5.22 -0.90 -3.07
CA CYS A 63 -5.94 -0.84 -1.80
C CYS A 63 -5.22 -1.64 -0.73
N VAL A 64 -4.79 -2.85 -1.05
CA VAL A 64 -4.09 -3.70 -0.10
C VAL A 64 -2.78 -3.05 0.32
N ILE A 65 -2.05 -2.48 -0.62
CA ILE A 65 -0.79 -1.83 -0.31
C ILE A 65 -1.01 -0.62 0.60
N ASP A 66 -2.08 0.13 0.36
CA ASP A 66 -2.39 1.26 1.22
C ASP A 66 -2.66 0.80 2.66
N HIS A 67 -3.35 -0.32 2.82
CA HIS A 67 -3.57 -0.86 4.16
C HIS A 67 -2.26 -1.22 4.84
N TYR A 68 -1.33 -1.82 4.10
CA TYR A 68 -0.03 -2.13 4.67
C TYR A 68 0.69 -0.85 5.09
N ARG A 69 0.65 0.17 4.25
CA ARG A 69 1.35 1.42 4.54
C ARG A 69 0.77 2.12 5.76
N GLU A 70 -0.52 2.03 5.93
CA GLU A 70 -1.18 2.70 7.04
C GLU A 70 -0.98 2.00 8.36
N ASN A 71 -0.75 0.71 8.33
CA ASN A 71 -0.72 -0.09 9.54
C ASN A 71 0.65 -0.62 9.92
N HIS A 72 1.63 -0.52 9.04
CA HIS A 72 2.96 -1.07 9.29
C HIS A 72 4.02 -0.12 8.80
N ARG A 73 5.12 -0.06 9.55
CA ARG A 73 6.29 0.63 9.06
C ARG A 73 7.00 -0.26 8.05
N TYR A 74 7.66 0.37 7.10
CA TYR A 74 8.33 -0.39 6.05
C TYR A 74 9.33 -1.40 6.60
N VAL A 75 10.11 -0.97 7.60
CA VAL A 75 11.11 -1.87 8.18
C VAL A 75 10.44 -3.05 8.87
N ASP A 76 9.30 -2.84 9.48
CA ASP A 76 8.59 -3.93 10.14
C ASP A 76 8.08 -4.93 9.12
N LEU A 77 7.63 -4.46 7.97
CA LEU A 77 7.20 -5.37 6.91
C LEU A 77 8.36 -6.22 6.40
N GLN A 78 9.52 -5.61 6.26
CA GLN A 78 10.68 -6.35 5.76
C GLN A 78 11.13 -7.44 6.72
N LEU A 79 10.92 -7.22 8.02
CA LEU A 79 11.31 -8.19 9.03
C LEU A 79 10.20 -9.17 9.36
N MET A 80 9.02 -8.96 8.82
CA MET A 80 7.87 -9.80 9.14
C MET A 80 8.01 -11.16 8.48
N PRO A 81 7.75 -12.25 9.22
CA PRO A 81 7.77 -13.58 8.63
C PRO A 81 6.73 -13.69 7.52
N LEU A 82 7.05 -14.46 6.50
CA LEU A 82 6.17 -14.58 5.34
C LEU A 82 4.75 -15.02 5.70
N PRO A 83 4.57 -16.05 6.55
CA PRO A 83 3.19 -16.47 6.88
C PRO A 83 2.37 -15.35 7.51
N GLN A 84 3.00 -14.53 8.35
CA GLN A 84 2.32 -13.42 8.98
C GLN A 84 1.97 -12.36 7.95
N ARG A 85 2.89 -12.07 7.03
CA ARG A 85 2.63 -11.10 5.99
C ARG A 85 1.49 -11.56 5.08
N GLU A 86 1.44 -12.85 4.79
CA GLU A 86 0.37 -13.37 3.96
C GLU A 86 -0.98 -13.30 4.66
N ALA A 87 -0.99 -13.52 5.97
CA ALA A 87 -2.23 -13.42 6.72
C ALA A 87 -2.79 -12.00 6.70
N PHE A 88 -1.91 -11.00 6.84
CA PHE A 88 -2.33 -9.61 6.71
C PHE A 88 -2.83 -9.34 5.30
N GLY A 89 -2.16 -9.90 4.29
CA GLY A 89 -2.58 -9.70 2.92
C GLY A 89 -3.98 -10.22 2.66
N GLU A 90 -4.30 -11.37 3.21
CA GLU A 90 -5.65 -11.91 3.07
C GLU A 90 -6.67 -11.02 3.75
N MET A 91 -6.36 -10.56 4.95
CA MET A 91 -7.28 -9.71 5.68
C MET A 91 -7.52 -8.39 4.94
N TYR A 92 -6.44 -7.76 4.47
CA TYR A 92 -6.57 -6.50 3.76
C TYR A 92 -7.28 -6.69 2.43
N SER A 93 -7.03 -7.80 1.75
CA SER A 93 -7.71 -8.09 0.50
C SER A 93 -9.21 -8.20 0.72
N GLN A 94 -9.61 -8.88 1.79
CA GLN A 94 -11.03 -9.03 2.08
C GLN A 94 -11.66 -7.68 2.39
N GLU A 95 -10.96 -6.83 3.14
CA GLU A 95 -11.48 -5.50 3.43
C GLU A 95 -11.63 -4.68 2.17
N CYS A 96 -10.68 -4.78 1.26
CA CYS A 96 -10.75 -4.02 0.02
C CYS A 96 -11.86 -4.52 -0.88
N ILE A 97 -12.16 -5.80 -0.87
CA ILE A 97 -13.27 -6.35 -1.63
C ILE A 97 -14.60 -5.90 -1.04
N ASP A 98 -14.69 -5.93 0.29
CA ASP A 98 -15.94 -5.61 0.97
C ASP A 98 -16.25 -4.11 0.96
N TYR A 99 -15.22 -3.28 0.98
CA TYR A 99 -15.42 -1.82 1.11
C TYR A 99 -14.58 -1.07 0.08
N PRO A 100 -14.86 -1.28 -1.21
CA PRO A 100 -14.03 -0.64 -2.25
C PRO A 100 -14.14 0.88 -2.25
N GLU A 101 -15.23 1.45 -1.74
CA GLU A 101 -15.38 2.89 -1.76
C GLU A 101 -14.40 3.60 -0.84
N LYS A 102 -13.82 2.89 0.09
CA LYS A 102 -12.90 3.53 1.01
C LYS A 102 -11.67 4.07 0.29
N GLU A 103 -11.41 3.57 -0.90
CA GLU A 103 -10.24 3.99 -1.64
C GLU A 103 -10.46 5.26 -2.43
N THR A 104 -11.65 5.70 -2.54
CA THR A 104 -11.93 6.93 -3.24
C THR A 104 -12.19 8.05 -2.25
#